data_0825ef5e3ea97542299f840e76566dd0
#
_entry.id   0825ef5e3ea97542299f840e76566dd0
#
_cell.length_a   1.000
_cell.length_b   1.000
_cell.length_c   1.000
_cell.angle_alpha   90.00
_cell.angle_beta   90.00
_cell.angle_gamma   90.00
#
_symmetry.space_group_name_H-M   'P 1'
#
loop_
_entity.id
_entity.type
_entity.pdbx_description
1 polymer ?
#
loop_
_entity_poly.entity_id
_entity_poly.type
_entity_poly.pdbx_seq_one_letter_code
_entity_poly.pdbx_strand_id
1 'polypeptide(L)'
;VLLVEDNQLNAEIAAELLRMSGLTVDCAWDGIEAVDCLATCPDGYYDMVFMDIQMPRMNGYDATRAIRSSARDYCKRVPIVAMTANAFAEDVKKSLDAGMNAHLSKPVDLNALEQTLQRFRYEPSAEQPQ
;
A
#
# COMPACT_ATOMS: atom_id res chain seq x y z
N VAL A 1 -8.70 -0.06 -3.13
CA VAL A 1 -7.32 -0.17 -2.68
C VAL A 1 -6.92 -1.63 -2.53
N LEU A 2 -5.64 -1.90 -2.58
CA LEU A 2 -5.10 -3.23 -2.35
C LEU A 2 -4.47 -3.26 -0.95
N LEU A 3 -4.85 -4.25 -0.16
CA LEU A 3 -4.29 -4.46 1.17
C LEU A 3 -3.45 -5.73 1.14
N VAL A 4 -2.17 -5.62 1.46
CA VAL A 4 -1.24 -6.74 1.45
C VAL A 4 -0.83 -7.04 2.88
N GLU A 5 -1.29 -8.16 3.41
CA GLU A 5 -1.10 -8.55 4.79
C GLU A 5 -1.21 -10.06 4.90
N ASP A 6 -0.19 -10.70 5.47
CA ASP A 6 -0.15 -12.17 5.55
C ASP A 6 -0.92 -12.76 6.72
N ASN A 7 -1.26 -11.96 7.72
CA ASN A 7 -1.99 -12.41 8.89
C ASN A 7 -3.47 -12.11 8.69
N GLN A 8 -4.30 -13.17 8.71
CA GLN A 8 -5.72 -13.03 8.42
C GLN A 8 -6.44 -12.07 9.36
N LEU A 9 -6.16 -12.15 10.66
CA LEU A 9 -6.80 -11.29 11.63
C LEU A 9 -6.42 -9.82 11.40
N ASN A 10 -5.14 -9.56 11.19
CA ASN A 10 -4.68 -8.20 10.92
C ASN A 10 -5.29 -7.68 9.62
N ALA A 11 -5.41 -8.53 8.62
CA ALA A 11 -6.01 -8.15 7.34
C ALA A 11 -7.49 -7.76 7.53
N GLU A 12 -8.22 -8.52 8.35
CA GLU A 12 -9.63 -8.22 8.60
C GLU A 12 -9.80 -6.89 9.31
N ILE A 13 -8.95 -6.63 10.30
CA ILE A 13 -9.02 -5.38 11.05
C ILE A 13 -8.70 -4.20 10.14
N ALA A 14 -7.63 -4.29 9.37
CA ALA A 14 -7.22 -3.21 8.48
C ALA A 14 -8.25 -3.00 7.37
N ALA A 15 -8.79 -4.08 6.82
CA ALA A 15 -9.81 -3.98 5.77
C ALA A 15 -11.06 -3.28 6.28
N GLU A 16 -11.46 -3.59 7.52
CA GLU A 16 -12.63 -2.95 8.11
C GLU A 16 -12.42 -1.44 8.25
N LEU A 17 -11.25 -1.03 8.74
CA LEU A 17 -10.93 0.39 8.85
C LEU A 17 -10.95 1.08 7.50
N LEU A 18 -10.42 0.43 6.47
CA LEU A 18 -10.42 0.99 5.12
C LEU A 18 -11.84 1.13 4.58
N ARG A 19 -12.68 0.12 4.82
CA ARG A 19 -14.08 0.18 4.39
C ARG A 19 -14.84 1.27 5.12
N MET A 20 -14.56 1.48 6.40
CA MET A 20 -15.17 2.56 7.16
C MET A 20 -14.82 3.92 6.57
N SER A 21 -13.70 4.03 5.89
CA SER A 21 -13.30 5.26 5.22
C SER A 21 -13.89 5.36 3.80
N GLY A 22 -14.77 4.44 3.43
CA GLY A 22 -15.45 4.49 2.14
C GLY A 22 -14.71 3.80 1.00
N LEU A 23 -13.74 2.96 1.30
CA LEU A 23 -12.91 2.33 0.29
C LEU A 23 -13.35 0.90 0.01
N THR A 24 -13.16 0.46 -1.22
CA THR A 24 -13.31 -0.94 -1.60
C THR A 24 -11.94 -1.59 -1.46
N VAL A 25 -11.89 -2.78 -0.85
CA VAL A 25 -10.64 -3.42 -0.47
C VAL A 25 -10.52 -4.79 -1.11
N ASP A 26 -9.43 -5.01 -1.84
CA ASP A 26 -9.00 -6.33 -2.26
C ASP A 26 -7.80 -6.71 -1.42
N CYS A 27 -7.63 -7.99 -1.12
CA CYS A 27 -6.53 -8.46 -0.27
C CYS A 27 -5.55 -9.31 -1.06
N ALA A 28 -4.27 -9.16 -0.76
CA ALA A 28 -3.22 -10.06 -1.19
C ALA A 28 -2.52 -10.55 0.08
N TRP A 29 -2.05 -11.80 0.06
CA TRP A 29 -1.60 -12.44 1.27
C TRP A 29 -0.08 -12.46 1.43
N ASP A 30 0.65 -12.02 0.42
CA ASP A 30 2.10 -11.84 0.50
C ASP A 30 2.57 -10.95 -0.65
N GLY A 31 3.89 -10.70 -0.68
CA GLY A 31 4.47 -9.82 -1.67
C GLY A 31 4.35 -10.34 -3.09
N ILE A 32 4.41 -11.67 -3.26
CA ILE A 32 4.31 -12.26 -4.59
C ILE A 32 2.92 -12.00 -5.17
N GLU A 33 1.88 -12.23 -4.36
CA GLU A 33 0.51 -11.94 -4.79
C GLU A 33 0.31 -10.46 -5.11
N ALA A 34 0.92 -9.58 -4.30
CA ALA A 34 0.81 -8.15 -4.54
C ALA A 34 1.42 -7.77 -5.89
N VAL A 35 2.59 -8.29 -6.19
CA VAL A 35 3.25 -8.04 -7.48
C VAL A 35 2.38 -8.53 -8.63
N ASP A 36 1.80 -9.72 -8.49
CA ASP A 36 0.92 -10.27 -9.52
C ASP A 36 -0.33 -9.41 -9.71
N CYS A 37 -0.92 -8.94 -8.62
CA CYS A 37 -2.09 -8.08 -8.70
C CYS A 37 -1.78 -6.80 -9.47
N LEU A 38 -0.66 -6.17 -9.19
CA LEU A 38 -0.28 -4.93 -9.87
C LEU A 38 0.15 -5.16 -11.31
N ALA A 39 0.66 -6.36 -11.61
CA ALA A 39 1.07 -6.70 -12.97
C ALA A 39 -0.11 -6.97 -13.88
N THR A 40 -1.23 -7.43 -13.33
CA THR A 40 -2.35 -7.91 -14.14
C THR A 40 -3.60 -7.05 -14.09
N CYS A 41 -3.72 -6.14 -13.13
CA CYS A 41 -4.92 -5.29 -13.03
C CYS A 41 -4.89 -4.21 -14.12
N PRO A 42 -6.06 -3.66 -14.45
CA PRO A 42 -6.11 -2.52 -15.37
C PRO A 42 -5.38 -1.32 -14.77
N ASP A 43 -4.88 -0.44 -15.63
CA ASP A 43 -4.23 0.78 -15.17
C ASP A 43 -5.19 1.59 -14.31
N GLY A 44 -4.71 2.04 -13.16
CA GLY A 44 -5.50 2.85 -12.25
C GLY A 44 -6.54 2.09 -11.45
N TYR A 45 -6.52 0.75 -11.51
CA TYR A 45 -7.51 -0.04 -10.78
C TYR A 45 -7.43 0.17 -9.28
N TYR A 46 -6.23 0.22 -8.72
CA TYR A 46 -6.04 0.53 -7.31
C TYR A 46 -5.55 1.97 -7.16
N ASP A 47 -6.17 2.72 -6.26
CA ASP A 47 -5.74 4.08 -5.96
C ASP A 47 -4.56 4.09 -5.01
N MET A 48 -4.43 3.06 -4.20
CA MET A 48 -3.36 2.92 -3.21
C MET A 48 -3.11 1.48 -2.90
N VAL A 49 -1.91 1.18 -2.43
CA VAL A 49 -1.53 -0.13 -1.92
C VAL A 49 -1.08 0.05 -0.48
N PHE A 50 -1.67 -0.71 0.44
CA PHE A 50 -1.23 -0.77 1.84
C PHE A 50 -0.43 -2.04 2.01
N MET A 51 0.86 -1.92 2.22
CA MET A 51 1.80 -3.03 2.13
C MET A 51 2.44 -3.31 3.48
N ASP A 52 2.16 -4.48 4.04
CA ASP A 52 2.87 -4.95 5.22
C ASP A 52 4.34 -5.17 4.85
N ILE A 53 5.22 -4.85 5.78
CA ILE A 53 6.67 -4.98 5.53
C ILE A 53 7.11 -6.44 5.72
N GLN A 54 6.70 -7.06 6.82
CA GLN A 54 7.20 -8.39 7.17
C GLN A 54 6.23 -9.47 6.75
N MET A 55 6.55 -10.15 5.68
CA MET A 55 5.74 -11.23 5.12
C MET A 55 6.64 -12.36 4.64
N PRO A 56 6.13 -13.60 4.63
CA PRO A 56 6.91 -14.72 4.11
C PRO A 56 7.06 -14.63 2.59
N ARG A 57 8.01 -15.34 2.07
CA ARG A 57 8.33 -15.47 0.65
C ARG A 57 8.87 -14.20 0.01
N MET A 58 8.22 -13.08 0.22
CA MET A 58 8.66 -11.78 -0.32
C MET A 58 8.16 -10.69 0.60
N ASN A 59 9.05 -9.94 1.23
CA ASN A 59 8.66 -8.88 2.14
C ASN A 59 8.19 -7.64 1.38
N GLY A 60 7.66 -6.66 2.13
CA GLY A 60 7.07 -5.47 1.53
C GLY A 60 8.07 -4.61 0.76
N TYR A 61 9.32 -4.55 1.20
CA TYR A 61 10.35 -3.78 0.49
C TYR A 61 10.63 -4.40 -0.87
N ASP A 62 10.82 -5.72 -0.91
CA ASP A 62 11.12 -6.41 -2.15
C ASP A 62 9.93 -6.37 -3.10
N ALA A 63 8.72 -6.52 -2.57
CA ALA A 63 7.51 -6.41 -3.38
C ALA A 63 7.41 -5.01 -4.01
N THR A 64 7.68 -3.97 -3.23
CA THR A 64 7.64 -2.60 -3.73
C THR A 64 8.67 -2.39 -4.83
N ARG A 65 9.89 -2.87 -4.63
CA ARG A 65 10.91 -2.76 -5.67
C ARG A 65 10.49 -3.47 -6.95
N ALA A 66 9.89 -4.65 -6.83
CA ALA A 66 9.42 -5.39 -7.99
C ALA A 66 8.32 -4.63 -8.70
N ILE A 67 7.37 -4.06 -7.97
CA ILE A 67 6.30 -3.26 -8.56
C ILE A 67 6.88 -2.04 -9.28
N ARG A 68 7.79 -1.31 -8.63
CA ARG A 68 8.38 -0.11 -9.22
C ARG A 68 9.27 -0.40 -10.43
N SER A 69 9.77 -1.63 -10.53
CA SER A 69 10.60 -2.05 -11.66
C SER A 69 9.80 -2.41 -12.91
N SER A 70 8.49 -2.48 -12.79
CA SER A 70 7.62 -2.80 -13.92
C SER A 70 7.74 -1.73 -15.00
N ALA A 71 7.51 -2.12 -16.25
CA ALA A 71 7.46 -1.18 -17.35
C ALA A 71 6.19 -0.33 -17.35
N ARG A 72 5.19 -0.71 -16.56
CA ARG A 72 3.92 0.03 -16.53
C ARG A 72 4.07 1.31 -15.74
N ASP A 73 3.68 2.43 -16.32
CA ASP A 73 3.71 3.71 -15.62
C ASP A 73 2.86 3.70 -14.35
N TYR A 74 1.72 3.04 -14.40
CA TYR A 74 0.85 2.87 -13.24
C TYR A 74 1.61 2.28 -12.06
N CYS A 75 2.41 1.23 -12.30
CA CYS A 75 3.18 0.58 -11.25
C CYS A 75 4.30 1.47 -10.70
N LYS A 76 4.76 2.40 -11.50
CA LYS A 76 5.81 3.32 -11.05
C LYS A 76 5.25 4.45 -10.19
N ARG A 77 3.94 4.72 -10.27
CA ARG A 77 3.35 5.90 -9.64
C ARG A 77 2.30 5.60 -8.58
N VAL A 78 1.72 4.39 -8.56
CA VAL A 78 0.67 4.08 -7.58
C VAL A 78 1.21 4.31 -6.16
N PRO A 79 0.48 5.04 -5.29
CA PRO A 79 0.94 5.24 -3.93
C PRO A 79 1.01 3.92 -3.17
N ILE A 80 2.14 3.67 -2.54
CA ILE A 80 2.35 2.47 -1.71
C ILE A 80 2.66 2.95 -0.31
N VAL A 81 1.83 2.54 0.64
CA VAL A 81 1.94 2.92 2.04
C VAL A 81 2.42 1.70 2.83
N ALA A 82 3.55 1.83 3.48
CA ALA A 82 4.08 0.76 4.32
C ALA A 82 3.27 0.64 5.60
N MET A 83 3.01 -0.59 6.04
CA MET A 83 2.45 -0.85 7.37
C MET A 83 3.53 -1.56 8.17
N THR A 84 3.92 -1.00 9.30
CA THR A 84 5.04 -1.53 10.07
C THR A 84 4.76 -1.53 11.55
N ALA A 85 5.27 -2.56 12.25
CA ALA A 85 5.23 -2.60 13.70
C ALA A 85 6.27 -1.66 14.31
N ASN A 86 7.27 -1.26 13.52
CA ASN A 86 8.33 -0.36 13.97
C ASN A 86 8.41 0.83 13.04
N ALA A 87 8.15 2.03 13.57
CA ALA A 87 8.23 3.24 12.77
C ALA A 87 9.48 4.04 13.13
N PHE A 88 10.60 3.35 13.33
CA PHE A 88 11.88 4.01 13.59
C PHE A 88 12.40 4.65 12.29
N ALA A 89 13.24 5.67 12.45
CA ALA A 89 13.77 6.41 11.34
C ALA A 89 14.44 5.53 10.28
N GLU A 90 15.13 4.47 10.72
CA GLU A 90 15.78 3.54 9.80
C GLU A 90 14.77 2.82 8.92
N ASP A 91 13.65 2.40 9.51
CA ASP A 91 12.62 1.69 8.76
C ASP A 91 11.92 2.63 7.79
N VAL A 92 11.72 3.87 8.19
CA VAL A 92 11.15 4.88 7.30
C VAL A 92 12.06 5.08 6.10
N LYS A 93 13.37 5.18 6.34
CA LYS A 93 14.32 5.35 5.25
C LYS A 93 14.31 4.15 4.29
N LYS A 94 14.28 2.94 4.84
CA LYS A 94 14.22 1.73 4.01
C LYS A 94 12.96 1.72 3.15
N SER A 95 11.83 2.15 3.72
CA SER A 95 10.57 2.22 2.99
C SER A 95 10.69 3.19 1.81
N LEU A 96 11.22 4.36 2.06
CA LEU A 96 11.39 5.36 1.00
C LEU A 96 12.37 4.88 -0.07
N ASP A 97 13.47 4.28 0.35
CA ASP A 97 14.49 3.75 -0.58
C ASP A 97 13.93 2.64 -1.46
N ALA A 98 12.97 1.87 -0.94
CA ALA A 98 12.33 0.82 -1.72
C ALA A 98 11.31 1.38 -2.72
N GLY A 99 10.88 2.63 -2.56
CA GLY A 99 9.91 3.25 -3.44
C GLY A 99 8.54 3.46 -2.83
N MET A 100 8.40 3.30 -1.52
CA MET A 100 7.15 3.56 -0.82
C MET A 100 6.97 5.06 -0.59
N ASN A 101 5.71 5.48 -0.49
CA ASN A 101 5.37 6.90 -0.41
C ASN A 101 5.09 7.37 1.01
N ALA A 102 4.70 6.48 1.90
CA ALA A 102 4.37 6.82 3.27
C ALA A 102 4.41 5.57 4.13
N HIS A 103 4.18 5.72 5.42
CA HIS A 103 4.11 4.58 6.32
C HIS A 103 3.05 4.82 7.38
N LEU A 104 2.50 3.71 7.89
CA LEU A 104 1.57 3.70 9.02
C LEU A 104 2.11 2.71 10.04
N SER A 105 2.03 3.08 11.31
CA SER A 105 2.41 2.18 12.39
C SER A 105 1.27 1.24 12.72
N LYS A 106 1.59 0.00 13.05
CA LYS A 106 0.59 -0.95 13.54
C LYS A 106 0.45 -0.82 15.04
N PRO A 107 -0.74 -1.00 15.57
CA PRO A 107 -2.02 -1.19 14.86
C PRO A 107 -2.43 0.09 14.14
N VAL A 108 -3.07 -0.08 12.98
CA VAL A 108 -3.45 1.08 12.16
C VAL A 108 -4.52 1.88 12.88
N ASP A 109 -4.30 3.19 12.96
CA ASP A 109 -5.18 4.13 13.61
C ASP A 109 -6.01 4.84 12.55
N LEU A 110 -7.30 4.98 12.79
CA LEU A 110 -8.21 5.58 11.83
C LEU A 110 -7.81 7.01 11.46
N ASN A 111 -7.38 7.81 12.45
CA ASN A 111 -6.96 9.18 12.17
C ASN A 111 -5.75 9.23 11.25
N ALA A 112 -4.75 8.40 11.53
CA ALA A 112 -3.54 8.35 10.70
C ALA A 112 -3.89 7.86 9.30
N LEU A 113 -4.79 6.88 9.21
CA LEU A 113 -5.25 6.36 7.93
C LEU A 113 -5.95 7.46 7.12
N GLU A 114 -6.84 8.21 7.75
CA GLU A 114 -7.57 9.24 7.04
C GLU A 114 -6.67 10.36 6.56
N GLN A 115 -5.67 10.73 7.36
CA GLN A 115 -4.69 11.73 6.93
C GLN A 115 -3.91 11.25 5.73
N THR A 116 -3.52 9.99 5.73
CA THR A 116 -2.81 9.39 4.60
C THR A 116 -3.68 9.36 3.35
N LEU A 117 -4.94 9.00 3.50
CA LEU A 117 -5.88 8.97 2.37
C LEU A 117 -6.05 10.36 1.77
N GLN A 118 -6.22 11.37 2.61
CA GLN A 118 -6.34 12.74 2.11
C GLN A 118 -5.10 13.16 1.33
N ARG A 119 -3.94 12.81 1.85
CA ARG A 119 -2.68 13.22 1.25
C ARG A 119 -2.50 12.67 -0.17
N PHE A 120 -2.94 11.43 -0.41
CA PHE A 120 -2.69 10.79 -1.70
C PHE A 120 -3.91 10.73 -2.61
N ARG A 121 -5.11 10.82 -2.08
CA ARG A 121 -6.31 10.76 -2.91
C ARG A 121 -6.49 11.98 -3.80
N TYR A 122 -5.93 13.09 -3.40
CA TYR A 122 -6.07 14.28 -4.19
C TYR A 122 -5.25 14.27 -5.46
N GLU A 123 -4.17 13.53 -5.49
CA GLU A 123 -3.28 13.60 -6.63
C GLU A 123 -3.94 13.21 -7.93
N PRO A 124 -4.63 12.05 -7.99
CA PRO A 124 -5.29 11.69 -9.23
C PRO A 124 -6.39 12.66 -9.58
N SER A 125 -7.11 13.14 -8.58
CA SER A 125 -8.23 14.06 -8.82
C SER A 125 -7.75 15.39 -9.31
N ALA A 126 -6.63 15.85 -8.82
CA ALA A 126 -6.11 17.15 -9.19
C ALA A 126 -5.72 17.23 -10.65
N GLU A 127 -5.49 16.09 -11.26
CA GLU A 127 -5.13 16.06 -12.64
C GLU A 127 -6.29 16.19 -13.55
N GLN A 128 -7.44 16.01 -13.02
CA GLN A 128 -8.55 15.98 -13.85
C GLN A 128 -9.25 17.21 -13.89
N PRO A 129 -9.09 18.07 -13.40
CA PRO A 129 -10.00 19.09 -13.43
C PRO A 129 -10.20 19.61 -14.56
N GLN A 130 -10.04 18.86 -14.42
CA GLN A 130 -10.35 18.96 -15.24
C GLN A 130 -10.73 19.14 -15.86
#